data_b39727cead7d1dc514d49b13a2e538b1
#
_entry.id   b39727cead7d1dc514d49b13a2e538b1
#
_cell.length_a   1.000
_cell.length_b   1.000
_cell.length_c   1.000
_cell.angle_alpha   90.00
_cell.angle_beta   90.00
_cell.angle_gamma   90.00
#
_symmetry.space_group_name_H-M   'P 1'
#
loop_
_entity.id
_entity.type
_entity.pdbx_description
1 polymer ?
#
loop_
_entity_poly.entity_id
_entity_poly.type
_entity_poly.pdbx_seq_one_letter_code
_entity_poly.pdbx_strand_id
1 'polypeptide(L)'
;PLNRYVIERDGNGDVIEIVTKERINKKLIKNLLPKELEEDDYADSVVDEGGRDIGGKEECDVYTHVTRDNNRFIWHQEVYGHKLPGSQSKSPADTTPWLPLRFNTVDGEAYGRGRVGQFIGDLKSLEALSQALVEGSAAASKVVFLVSPSSTTKPQTLAKAGNGAIVQGRPDDVGVIQVGKTADFRTAYELMATLEKRLNEAFLILSVRDSERTTAQEVQMTQ
;
A
#
# COMPACT_ATOMS: atom_id res chain seq x y z
N PRO A 1 9.35 -6.73 -7.39
CA PRO A 1 9.03 -6.53 -5.98
C PRO A 1 10.30 -6.55 -5.14
N LEU A 2 10.38 -5.71 -4.09
CA LEU A 2 11.57 -5.58 -3.22
C LEU A 2 11.97 -6.90 -2.53
N ASN A 3 11.06 -7.84 -2.40
CA ASN A 3 11.31 -9.16 -1.83
C ASN A 3 11.96 -10.16 -2.82
N ARG A 4 12.20 -9.76 -4.05
CA ARG A 4 12.77 -10.62 -5.09
C ARG A 4 14.18 -10.25 -5.51
N TYR A 5 14.77 -9.21 -4.92
CA TYR A 5 16.16 -8.86 -5.16
C TYR A 5 16.80 -8.18 -3.95
N VAL A 6 18.09 -8.38 -3.85
CA VAL A 6 18.97 -7.68 -2.90
C VAL A 6 20.06 -7.00 -3.72
N ILE A 7 20.44 -5.80 -3.33
CA ILE A 7 21.45 -5.02 -4.01
C ILE A 7 22.41 -4.38 -3.01
N GLU A 8 23.69 -4.39 -3.34
CA GLU A 8 24.73 -3.68 -2.64
C GLU A 8 25.33 -2.60 -3.54
N ARG A 9 25.67 -1.46 -2.95
CA ARG A 9 26.23 -0.32 -3.64
C ARG A 9 27.45 0.21 -2.89
N ASP A 10 28.36 0.81 -3.63
CA ASP A 10 29.47 1.55 -3.06
C ASP A 10 29.06 2.93 -2.51
N GLY A 11 30.03 3.64 -1.92
CA GLY A 11 29.82 5.01 -1.40
C GLY A 11 29.43 6.04 -2.47
N ASN A 12 29.67 5.78 -3.74
CA ASN A 12 29.26 6.63 -4.86
C ASN A 12 27.87 6.29 -5.37
N GLY A 13 27.26 5.20 -4.87
CA GLY A 13 25.97 4.69 -5.30
C GLY A 13 26.03 3.74 -6.49
N ASP A 14 27.22 3.38 -6.94
CA ASP A 14 27.42 2.37 -7.99
C ASP A 14 27.12 0.98 -7.47
N VAL A 15 26.58 0.15 -8.35
CA VAL A 15 26.22 -1.23 -8.00
C VAL A 15 27.46 -2.10 -7.91
N ILE A 16 27.63 -2.77 -6.77
CA ILE A 16 28.69 -3.76 -6.54
C ILE A 16 28.14 -5.17 -6.78
N GLU A 17 26.97 -5.46 -6.20
CA GLU A 17 26.38 -6.80 -6.21
C GLU A 17 24.86 -6.74 -6.32
N ILE A 18 24.29 -7.67 -7.06
CA ILE A 18 22.85 -7.88 -7.16
C ILE A 18 22.57 -9.39 -7.02
N VAL A 19 21.64 -9.73 -6.16
CA VAL A 19 21.08 -11.08 -6.13
C VAL A 19 19.60 -11.00 -6.43
N THR A 20 19.16 -11.66 -7.48
CA THR A 20 17.73 -11.78 -7.81
C THR A 20 17.21 -13.16 -7.47
N LYS A 21 15.94 -13.24 -7.07
CA LYS A 21 15.25 -14.47 -6.75
C LYS A 21 14.07 -14.65 -7.71
N GLU A 22 14.05 -15.74 -8.42
CA GLU A 22 12.97 -16.13 -9.33
C GLU A 22 12.44 -17.50 -8.96
N ARG A 23 11.14 -17.70 -9.09
CA ARG A 23 10.51 -19.00 -8.88
C ARG A 23 10.24 -19.65 -10.23
N ILE A 24 10.82 -20.80 -10.44
CA ILE A 24 10.80 -21.52 -11.72
C ILE A 24 10.33 -22.96 -11.50
N ASN A 25 9.64 -23.53 -12.49
CA ASN A 25 9.25 -24.93 -12.46
C ASN A 25 10.48 -25.84 -12.58
N LYS A 26 10.61 -26.80 -11.64
CA LYS A 26 11.72 -27.77 -11.59
C LYS A 26 11.95 -28.52 -12.91
N LYS A 27 10.88 -28.75 -13.67
CA LYS A 27 10.98 -29.47 -14.96
C LYS A 27 11.86 -28.73 -15.97
N LEU A 28 11.92 -27.38 -15.89
CA LEU A 28 12.71 -26.55 -16.80
C LEU A 28 14.23 -26.64 -16.54
N ILE A 29 14.61 -26.92 -15.31
CA ILE A 29 16.02 -26.98 -14.87
C ILE A 29 16.47 -28.40 -14.51
N LYS A 30 15.60 -29.41 -14.64
CA LYS A 30 15.89 -30.79 -14.27
C LYS A 30 17.20 -31.31 -14.88
N ASN A 31 17.49 -30.99 -16.13
CA ASN A 31 18.68 -31.41 -16.84
C ASN A 31 19.95 -30.63 -16.43
N LEU A 32 19.79 -29.52 -15.69
CA LEU A 32 20.86 -28.66 -15.22
C LEU A 32 21.21 -28.91 -13.75
N LEU A 33 20.37 -29.65 -13.04
CA LEU A 33 20.62 -29.99 -11.64
C LEU A 33 21.67 -31.08 -11.54
N PRO A 34 22.58 -31.02 -10.57
CA PRO A 34 23.48 -32.13 -10.24
C PRO A 34 22.67 -33.39 -9.89
N LYS A 35 23.09 -34.56 -10.37
CA LYS A 35 22.37 -35.83 -10.17
C LYS A 35 22.13 -36.18 -8.70
N GLU A 36 22.98 -35.68 -7.83
CA GLU A 36 22.89 -35.87 -6.37
C GLU A 36 21.66 -35.14 -5.76
N LEU A 37 21.07 -34.20 -6.50
CA LEU A 37 19.91 -33.42 -6.09
C LEU A 37 18.59 -33.94 -6.72
N GLU A 38 18.64 -35.00 -7.51
CA GLU A 38 17.44 -35.44 -8.26
C GLU A 38 16.41 -36.23 -7.43
N GLU A 39 16.78 -36.84 -6.31
CA GLU A 39 15.91 -37.88 -5.80
C GLU A 39 15.15 -37.65 -4.48
N ASP A 40 15.60 -36.94 -3.45
CA ASP A 40 14.81 -37.01 -2.20
C ASP A 40 14.76 -35.78 -1.27
N ASP A 41 15.72 -34.88 -1.28
CA ASP A 41 15.83 -33.84 -0.24
C ASP A 41 15.07 -32.53 -0.51
N TYR A 42 14.39 -32.42 -1.64
CA TYR A 42 13.79 -31.15 -2.07
C TYR A 42 12.25 -31.16 -2.14
N ALA A 43 11.65 -32.06 -1.42
CA ALA A 43 10.21 -32.05 -1.17
C ALA A 43 9.89 -31.04 -0.06
N ASP A 44 10.25 -29.77 -0.23
CA ASP A 44 9.67 -28.71 0.56
C ASP A 44 8.19 -28.66 0.25
N SER A 45 7.40 -29.40 1.04
CA SER A 45 5.96 -29.21 1.11
C SER A 45 5.73 -27.80 1.66
N VAL A 46 5.41 -26.89 0.79
CA VAL A 46 4.90 -25.58 1.23
C VAL A 46 3.51 -25.84 1.79
N VAL A 47 3.40 -25.90 3.10
CA VAL A 47 2.13 -25.93 3.81
C VAL A 47 1.66 -24.49 4.05
N ASP A 48 0.38 -24.21 3.82
CA ASP A 48 -0.25 -22.97 4.22
C ASP A 48 -0.36 -22.91 5.77
N GLU A 49 -0.78 -21.77 6.30
CA GLU A 49 -1.00 -21.59 7.74
C GLU A 49 -2.01 -22.59 8.34
N GLY A 50 -2.75 -23.34 7.51
CA GLY A 50 -3.69 -24.39 7.88
C GLY A 50 -3.15 -25.80 7.71
N GLY A 51 -1.85 -25.98 7.37
CA GLY A 51 -1.22 -27.29 7.21
C GLY A 51 -1.59 -28.02 5.93
N ARG A 52 -2.15 -27.32 4.90
CA ARG A 52 -2.48 -27.90 3.60
C ARG A 52 -1.28 -27.81 2.67
N ASP A 53 -0.93 -28.91 2.03
CA ASP A 53 0.06 -28.94 0.95
C ASP A 53 -0.49 -28.17 -0.27
N ILE A 54 0.01 -26.96 -0.50
CA ILE A 54 -0.38 -26.09 -1.61
C ILE A 54 0.43 -26.34 -2.89
N GLY A 55 0.97 -27.52 -3.05
CA GLY A 55 1.51 -27.98 -4.34
C GLY A 55 2.85 -27.39 -4.74
N GLY A 56 3.66 -26.91 -3.81
CA GLY A 56 4.99 -26.35 -4.03
C GLY A 56 6.06 -27.31 -4.56
N LYS A 57 5.70 -28.58 -4.78
CA LYS A 57 6.64 -29.63 -5.20
C LYS A 57 7.20 -29.47 -6.63
N GLU A 58 6.56 -28.67 -7.46
CA GLU A 58 7.00 -28.49 -8.87
C GLU A 58 7.85 -27.23 -9.08
N GLU A 59 7.93 -26.32 -8.12
CA GLU A 59 8.66 -25.07 -8.24
C GLU A 59 9.88 -25.04 -7.32
N CYS A 60 10.93 -24.33 -7.75
CA CYS A 60 12.09 -24.04 -6.93
C CYS A 60 12.52 -22.58 -7.11
N ASP A 61 13.22 -22.07 -6.11
CA ASP A 61 13.78 -20.73 -6.15
C ASP A 61 15.15 -20.78 -6.85
N VAL A 62 15.30 -19.99 -7.91
CA VAL A 62 16.57 -19.78 -8.61
C VAL A 62 17.08 -18.41 -8.23
N TYR A 63 18.33 -18.38 -7.78
CA TYR A 63 19.03 -17.15 -7.43
C TYR A 63 20.02 -16.81 -8.54
N THR A 64 19.94 -15.60 -9.09
CA THR A 64 20.94 -15.07 -10.00
C THR A 64 21.83 -14.11 -9.22
N HIS A 65 23.09 -14.49 -9.08
CA HIS A 65 24.10 -13.71 -8.39
C HIS A 65 24.93 -12.95 -9.43
N VAL A 66 24.92 -11.64 -9.34
CA VAL A 66 25.60 -10.72 -10.24
C VAL A 66 26.61 -9.91 -9.44
N THR A 67 27.87 -9.95 -9.82
CA THR A 67 28.96 -9.24 -9.14
C THR A 67 29.69 -8.35 -10.12
N ARG A 68 30.03 -7.15 -9.69
CA ARG A 68 30.88 -6.23 -10.48
C ARG A 68 32.35 -6.60 -10.31
N ASP A 69 33.02 -6.82 -11.42
CA ASP A 69 34.47 -7.00 -11.51
C ASP A 69 35.04 -5.91 -12.42
N ASN A 70 35.62 -4.87 -11.82
CA ASN A 70 36.10 -3.68 -12.50
C ASN A 70 35.04 -3.03 -13.42
N ASN A 71 35.23 -3.12 -14.73
CA ASN A 71 34.31 -2.57 -15.74
C ASN A 71 33.42 -3.64 -16.38
N ARG A 72 33.15 -4.72 -15.68
CA ARG A 72 32.31 -5.83 -16.16
C ARG A 72 31.40 -6.31 -15.04
N PHE A 73 30.25 -6.87 -15.42
CA PHE A 73 29.42 -7.68 -14.55
C PHE A 73 29.57 -9.14 -14.91
N ILE A 74 29.77 -9.98 -13.91
CA ILE A 74 29.84 -11.43 -14.00
C ILE A 74 28.65 -11.98 -13.23
N TRP A 75 27.94 -12.94 -13.79
CA TRP A 75 26.83 -13.58 -13.09
C TRP A 75 26.79 -15.07 -13.27
N HIS A 76 26.13 -15.72 -12.36
CA HIS A 76 25.80 -17.14 -12.41
C HIS A 76 24.46 -17.37 -11.70
N GLN A 77 23.86 -18.52 -11.96
CA GLN A 77 22.63 -18.93 -11.29
C GLN A 77 22.93 -20.06 -10.29
N GLU A 78 22.18 -20.04 -9.19
CA GLU A 78 22.26 -21.03 -8.13
C GLU A 78 20.85 -21.53 -7.77
N VAL A 79 20.77 -22.82 -7.48
CA VAL A 79 19.59 -23.48 -6.98
C VAL A 79 20.03 -24.37 -5.81
N TYR A 80 19.34 -24.23 -4.66
CA TYR A 80 19.68 -24.95 -3.45
C TYR A 80 21.16 -24.82 -3.01
N GLY A 81 21.77 -23.67 -3.28
CA GLY A 81 23.19 -23.43 -2.96
C GLY A 81 24.20 -24.04 -3.93
N HIS A 82 23.74 -24.64 -5.03
CA HIS A 82 24.62 -25.20 -6.07
C HIS A 82 24.55 -24.33 -7.33
N LYS A 83 25.72 -24.07 -7.91
CA LYS A 83 25.82 -23.35 -9.18
C LYS A 83 25.30 -24.19 -10.33
N LEU A 84 24.42 -23.63 -11.14
CA LEU A 84 23.91 -24.30 -12.32
C LEU A 84 25.00 -24.34 -13.42
N PRO A 85 25.33 -25.51 -13.96
CA PRO A 85 26.26 -25.65 -15.07
C PRO A 85 25.82 -24.82 -16.29
N GLY A 86 26.74 -24.08 -16.89
CA GLY A 86 26.45 -23.26 -18.07
C GLY A 86 25.72 -21.96 -17.83
N SER A 87 25.37 -21.63 -16.57
CA SER A 87 24.68 -20.38 -16.21
C SER A 87 25.63 -19.17 -16.11
N GLN A 88 26.93 -19.40 -16.07
CA GLN A 88 27.91 -18.32 -15.98
C GLN A 88 27.98 -17.51 -17.26
N SER A 89 27.94 -16.17 -17.10
CA SER A 89 28.12 -15.25 -18.21
C SER A 89 28.70 -13.93 -17.72
N LYS A 90 29.05 -13.05 -18.64
CA LYS A 90 29.63 -11.74 -18.36
C LYS A 90 29.21 -10.72 -19.40
N SER A 91 29.11 -9.45 -19.01
CA SER A 91 28.91 -8.32 -19.91
C SER A 91 29.73 -7.10 -19.48
N PRO A 92 30.06 -6.18 -20.40
CA PRO A 92 30.55 -4.87 -20.02
C PRO A 92 29.57 -4.15 -19.08
N ALA A 93 30.08 -3.26 -18.23
CA ALA A 93 29.22 -2.51 -17.29
C ALA A 93 28.15 -1.65 -18.01
N ASP A 94 28.49 -1.12 -19.20
CA ASP A 94 27.61 -0.25 -19.98
C ASP A 94 26.45 -0.99 -20.67
N THR A 95 26.56 -2.32 -20.82
CA THR A 95 25.57 -3.16 -21.52
C THR A 95 25.02 -4.27 -20.63
N THR A 96 25.02 -4.05 -19.32
CA THR A 96 24.47 -5.00 -18.37
C THR A 96 22.97 -5.16 -18.54
N PRO A 97 22.41 -6.39 -18.48
CA PRO A 97 20.97 -6.60 -18.53
C PRO A 97 20.24 -6.18 -17.25
N TRP A 98 20.96 -5.87 -16.19
CA TRP A 98 20.36 -5.41 -14.92
C TRP A 98 20.45 -3.89 -14.79
N LEU A 99 19.29 -3.23 -14.72
CA LEU A 99 19.16 -1.80 -14.52
C LEU A 99 18.42 -1.50 -13.20
N PRO A 100 19.14 -1.48 -12.07
CA PRO A 100 18.53 -1.22 -10.77
C PRO A 100 18.26 0.27 -10.60
N LEU A 101 17.08 0.70 -11.01
CA LEU A 101 16.65 2.08 -10.98
C LEU A 101 16.22 2.50 -9.57
N ARG A 102 16.61 3.72 -9.19
CA ARG A 102 16.15 4.41 -7.98
C ARG A 102 15.47 5.72 -8.38
N PHE A 103 14.25 5.94 -7.92
CA PHE A 103 13.54 7.20 -8.21
C PHE A 103 14.00 8.32 -7.28
N ASN A 104 13.97 8.07 -5.98
CA ASN A 104 14.50 8.98 -4.96
C ASN A 104 15.69 8.31 -4.28
N THR A 105 16.84 8.96 -4.34
CA THR A 105 18.07 8.46 -3.74
C THR A 105 18.36 9.17 -2.43
N VAL A 106 18.87 8.42 -1.47
CA VAL A 106 19.43 8.95 -0.22
C VAL A 106 20.84 8.39 -0.10
N ASP A 107 21.79 9.24 0.23
CA ASP A 107 23.18 8.85 0.38
C ASP A 107 23.32 7.75 1.43
N GLY A 108 24.11 6.72 1.11
CA GLY A 108 24.32 5.57 1.97
C GLY A 108 23.20 4.51 1.93
N GLU A 109 22.09 4.73 1.21
CA GLU A 109 21.05 3.73 1.04
C GLU A 109 21.20 2.97 -0.29
N ALA A 110 21.16 1.64 -0.23
CA ALA A 110 21.22 0.78 -1.42
C ALA A 110 19.96 0.85 -2.28
N TYR A 111 18.81 1.05 -1.65
CA TYR A 111 17.50 1.12 -2.29
C TYR A 111 17.00 2.57 -2.40
N GLY A 112 16.18 2.82 -3.41
CA GLY A 112 15.46 4.09 -3.52
C GLY A 112 14.26 4.13 -2.55
N ARG A 113 13.95 5.33 -2.05
CA ARG A 113 12.75 5.54 -1.23
C ARG A 113 11.51 5.73 -2.10
N GLY A 114 10.46 5.00 -1.78
CA GLY A 114 9.17 5.12 -2.46
C GLY A 114 8.41 6.39 -2.07
N ARG A 115 7.64 6.93 -3.00
CA ARG A 115 6.77 8.11 -2.74
C ARG A 115 5.81 7.90 -1.58
N VAL A 116 5.20 6.74 -1.48
CA VAL A 116 4.29 6.42 -0.37
C VAL A 116 4.98 6.57 0.99
N GLY A 117 6.25 6.12 1.11
CA GLY A 117 7.02 6.28 2.33
C GLY A 117 7.26 7.75 2.72
N GLN A 118 7.43 8.64 1.72
CA GLN A 118 7.63 10.08 1.95
C GLN A 118 6.37 10.77 2.45
N PHE A 119 5.20 10.35 1.97
CA PHE A 119 3.91 10.96 2.29
C PHE A 119 3.05 10.11 3.24
N ILE A 120 3.65 9.11 3.91
CA ILE A 120 2.92 8.21 4.81
C ILE A 120 2.24 8.97 5.97
N GLY A 121 2.86 10.07 6.44
CA GLY A 121 2.29 10.93 7.48
C GLY A 121 1.00 11.60 7.01
N ASP A 122 1.00 12.15 5.80
CA ASP A 122 -0.17 12.80 5.21
C ASP A 122 -1.30 11.81 4.92
N LEU A 123 -0.94 10.63 4.40
CA LEU A 123 -1.91 9.55 4.16
C LEU A 123 -2.59 9.09 5.47
N LYS A 124 -1.82 8.90 6.53
CA LYS A 124 -2.37 8.56 7.85
C LYS A 124 -3.23 9.68 8.44
N SER A 125 -2.84 10.93 8.24
CA SER A 125 -3.63 12.08 8.68
C SER A 125 -4.96 12.17 7.94
N LEU A 126 -4.95 11.94 6.63
CA LEU A 126 -6.16 11.91 5.80
C LEU A 126 -7.11 10.79 6.23
N GLU A 127 -6.58 9.60 6.48
CA GLU A 127 -7.35 8.46 6.98
C GLU A 127 -8.01 8.77 8.33
N ALA A 128 -7.23 9.29 9.29
CA ALA A 128 -7.73 9.63 10.62
C ALA A 128 -8.80 10.73 10.59
N LEU A 129 -8.63 11.76 9.75
CA LEU A 129 -9.64 12.82 9.57
C LEU A 129 -10.91 12.28 8.92
N SER A 130 -10.79 11.44 7.90
CA SER A 130 -11.91 10.79 7.25
C SER A 130 -12.71 9.92 8.22
N GLN A 131 -12.03 9.12 9.01
CA GLN A 131 -12.64 8.31 10.06
C GLN A 131 -13.37 9.19 11.09
N ALA A 132 -12.71 10.23 11.59
CA ALA A 132 -13.29 11.14 12.58
C ALA A 132 -14.54 11.86 12.05
N LEU A 133 -14.56 12.24 10.75
CA LEU A 133 -15.73 12.83 10.11
C LEU A 133 -16.91 11.85 10.03
N VAL A 134 -16.64 10.60 9.65
CA VAL A 134 -17.67 9.56 9.59
C VAL A 134 -18.25 9.27 10.97
N GLU A 135 -17.39 9.05 11.96
CA GLU A 135 -17.81 8.78 13.34
C GLU A 135 -18.55 9.97 13.96
N GLY A 136 -18.02 11.18 13.73
CA GLY A 136 -18.65 12.42 14.19
C GLY A 136 -20.02 12.66 13.54
N SER A 137 -20.16 12.40 12.24
CA SER A 137 -21.45 12.50 11.53
C SER A 137 -22.45 11.48 12.07
N ALA A 138 -22.00 10.25 12.33
CA ALA A 138 -22.83 9.23 12.93
C ALA A 138 -23.26 9.60 14.36
N ALA A 139 -22.38 10.22 15.15
CA ALA A 139 -22.72 10.71 16.48
C ALA A 139 -23.67 11.92 16.42
N ALA A 140 -23.45 12.86 15.49
CA ALA A 140 -24.29 14.04 15.31
C ALA A 140 -25.71 13.69 14.84
N SER A 141 -25.87 12.57 14.13
CA SER A 141 -27.19 12.09 13.70
C SER A 141 -28.01 11.47 14.84
N LYS A 142 -27.38 11.17 15.97
CA LYS A 142 -28.08 10.63 17.14
C LYS A 142 -28.76 11.75 17.90
N VAL A 143 -30.08 11.68 17.98
CA VAL A 143 -30.88 12.56 18.79
C VAL A 143 -31.27 11.79 20.08
N VAL A 144 -30.87 12.34 21.22
CA VAL A 144 -31.24 11.78 22.52
C VAL A 144 -32.29 12.67 23.18
N PHE A 145 -33.45 12.09 23.52
CA PHE A 145 -34.48 12.79 24.24
C PHE A 145 -34.31 12.59 25.74
N LEU A 146 -34.25 13.68 26.47
CA LEU A 146 -34.26 13.66 27.93
C LEU A 146 -35.66 13.97 28.40
N VAL A 147 -36.18 13.12 29.29
CA VAL A 147 -37.46 13.33 29.94
C VAL A 147 -37.21 13.64 31.40
N SER A 148 -37.77 14.74 31.91
CA SER A 148 -37.65 15.12 33.33
C SER A 148 -38.21 14.05 34.24
N PRO A 149 -37.55 13.70 35.35
CA PRO A 149 -38.08 12.71 36.30
C PRO A 149 -39.45 13.06 36.90
N SER A 150 -39.77 14.36 36.95
CA SER A 150 -41.02 14.89 37.46
C SER A 150 -42.07 15.13 36.39
N SER A 151 -41.81 14.70 35.15
CA SER A 151 -42.71 14.96 34.03
C SER A 151 -43.96 14.12 34.05
N THR A 152 -45.05 14.68 33.50
CA THR A 152 -46.28 13.96 33.21
C THR A 152 -46.20 13.13 31.93
N THR A 153 -45.19 13.38 31.12
CA THR A 153 -44.93 12.70 29.82
C THR A 153 -44.25 11.36 30.07
N LYS A 154 -44.89 10.27 29.67
CA LYS A 154 -44.29 8.92 29.82
C LYS A 154 -43.31 8.64 28.70
N PRO A 155 -42.05 8.29 29.00
CA PRO A 155 -41.01 8.02 27.98
C PRO A 155 -41.41 6.94 26.97
N GLN A 156 -42.12 5.92 27.44
CA GLN A 156 -42.59 4.81 26.57
C GLN A 156 -43.63 5.24 25.54
N THR A 157 -44.50 6.22 25.89
CA THR A 157 -45.50 6.77 24.98
C THR A 157 -44.83 7.60 23.90
N LEU A 158 -43.82 8.40 24.29
CA LEU A 158 -43.02 9.20 23.34
C LEU A 158 -42.22 8.31 22.40
N ALA A 159 -41.57 7.26 22.89
CA ALA A 159 -40.77 6.33 22.07
C ALA A 159 -41.62 5.53 21.07
N LYS A 160 -42.91 5.30 21.34
CA LYS A 160 -43.84 4.60 20.44
C LYS A 160 -44.64 5.54 19.54
N ALA A 161 -44.54 6.86 19.75
CA ALA A 161 -45.25 7.84 18.97
C ALA A 161 -44.71 7.90 17.54
N GLY A 162 -45.57 7.72 16.54
CA GLY A 162 -45.27 7.90 15.14
C GLY A 162 -45.23 9.39 14.75
N ASN A 163 -44.78 9.67 13.54
CA ASN A 163 -44.77 11.02 13.03
C ASN A 163 -46.18 11.61 12.97
N GLY A 164 -46.39 12.78 13.61
CA GLY A 164 -47.71 13.42 13.73
C GLY A 164 -48.62 12.90 14.85
N ALA A 165 -48.14 12.02 15.73
CA ALA A 165 -48.88 11.53 16.85
C ALA A 165 -49.13 12.63 17.90
N ILE A 166 -50.34 12.61 18.50
CA ILE A 166 -50.70 13.49 19.61
C ILE A 166 -50.35 12.79 20.93
N VAL A 167 -49.39 13.37 21.66
CA VAL A 167 -48.95 12.84 22.95
C VAL A 167 -49.29 13.86 24.06
N GLN A 168 -49.86 13.38 25.15
CA GLN A 168 -50.17 14.22 26.30
C GLN A 168 -48.87 14.50 27.09
N GLY A 169 -48.55 15.76 27.33
CA GLY A 169 -47.35 16.21 28.09
C GLY A 169 -47.18 17.73 28.05
N ARG A 170 -46.12 18.19 28.69
CA ARG A 170 -45.71 19.61 28.64
C ARG A 170 -44.49 19.71 27.71
N PRO A 171 -44.37 20.78 26.88
CA PRO A 171 -43.21 20.98 26.04
C PRO A 171 -41.90 21.03 26.81
N ASP A 172 -41.92 21.55 28.05
CA ASP A 172 -40.72 21.69 28.90
C ASP A 172 -40.28 20.39 29.57
N ASP A 173 -41.11 19.35 29.52
CA ASP A 173 -40.80 18.04 30.09
C ASP A 173 -39.77 17.25 29.28
N VAL A 174 -39.56 17.63 28.01
CA VAL A 174 -38.72 16.90 27.06
C VAL A 174 -37.61 17.81 26.53
N GLY A 175 -36.40 17.52 26.94
CA GLY A 175 -35.20 18.14 26.37
C GLY A 175 -34.63 17.30 25.22
N VAL A 176 -34.10 17.95 24.21
CA VAL A 176 -33.40 17.28 23.11
C VAL A 176 -31.91 17.58 23.27
N ILE A 177 -31.09 16.54 23.37
CA ILE A 177 -29.66 16.65 23.28
C ILE A 177 -29.27 16.25 21.86
N GLN A 178 -28.76 17.21 21.12
CA GLN A 178 -28.14 16.99 19.83
C GLN A 178 -26.71 17.52 19.87
N VAL A 179 -25.75 16.71 19.46
CA VAL A 179 -24.34 17.13 19.40
C VAL A 179 -24.16 18.00 18.17
N GLY A 180 -24.39 19.30 18.33
CA GLY A 180 -24.25 20.30 17.25
C GLY A 180 -22.84 20.84 17.14
N LYS A 181 -21.89 20.08 16.61
CA LYS A 181 -20.49 20.53 16.35
C LYS A 181 -20.26 20.77 14.85
N THR A 182 -21.15 21.44 14.18
CA THR A 182 -21.06 21.72 12.72
C THR A 182 -19.83 22.52 12.34
N ALA A 183 -19.34 23.44 13.18
CA ALA A 183 -18.14 24.22 12.94
C ALA A 183 -16.87 23.36 12.92
N ASP A 184 -16.76 22.40 13.82
CA ASP A 184 -15.59 21.50 13.90
C ASP A 184 -15.50 20.60 12.66
N PHE A 185 -16.63 20.13 12.13
CA PHE A 185 -16.68 19.33 10.91
C PHE A 185 -16.23 20.11 9.69
N ARG A 186 -16.58 21.40 9.60
CA ARG A 186 -16.16 22.25 8.48
C ARG A 186 -14.64 22.40 8.45
N THR A 187 -14.02 22.68 9.58
CA THR A 187 -12.57 22.82 9.69
C THR A 187 -11.87 21.50 9.33
N ALA A 188 -12.38 20.36 9.81
CA ALA A 188 -11.83 19.05 9.46
C ALA A 188 -11.94 18.75 7.96
N TYR A 189 -13.06 19.13 7.33
CA TYR A 189 -13.26 18.98 5.89
C TYR A 189 -12.31 19.85 5.06
N GLU A 190 -12.11 21.11 5.44
CA GLU A 190 -11.17 22.02 4.78
C GLU A 190 -9.73 21.54 4.88
N LEU A 191 -9.35 20.98 6.03
CA LEU A 191 -8.02 20.37 6.22
C LEU A 191 -7.86 19.11 5.36
N MET A 192 -8.87 18.25 5.30
CA MET A 192 -8.89 17.06 4.47
C MET A 192 -8.71 17.41 2.98
N ALA A 193 -9.46 18.40 2.48
CA ALA A 193 -9.33 18.87 1.10
C ALA A 193 -7.92 19.41 0.79
N THR A 194 -7.29 20.09 1.76
CA THR A 194 -5.91 20.57 1.63
C THR A 194 -4.90 19.41 1.54
N LEU A 195 -5.08 18.39 2.36
CA LEU A 195 -4.25 17.18 2.33
C LEU A 195 -4.41 16.40 1.04
N GLU A 196 -5.66 16.25 0.57
CA GLU A 196 -5.96 15.60 -0.72
C GLU A 196 -5.28 16.33 -1.88
N LYS A 197 -5.36 17.65 -1.93
CA LYS A 197 -4.70 18.44 -2.96
C LYS A 197 -3.19 18.22 -2.95
N ARG A 198 -2.55 18.28 -1.77
CA ARG A 198 -1.11 18.03 -1.62
C ARG A 198 -0.70 16.61 -2.04
N LEU A 199 -1.51 15.62 -1.70
CA LEU A 199 -1.28 14.24 -2.12
C LEU A 199 -1.46 14.06 -3.63
N ASN A 200 -2.48 14.66 -4.23
CA ASN A 200 -2.69 14.63 -5.67
C ASN A 200 -1.49 15.20 -6.43
N GLU A 201 -0.99 16.35 -5.99
CA GLU A 201 0.23 16.96 -6.55
C GLU A 201 1.45 16.05 -6.35
N ALA A 202 1.61 15.45 -5.16
CA ALA A 202 2.72 14.55 -4.84
C ALA A 202 2.71 13.28 -5.69
N PHE A 203 1.55 12.73 -5.98
CA PHE A 203 1.39 11.52 -6.80
C PHE A 203 1.18 11.80 -8.28
N LEU A 204 1.36 13.06 -8.71
CA LEU A 204 1.24 13.48 -10.11
C LEU A 204 -0.13 13.14 -10.73
N ILE A 205 -1.18 13.20 -9.94
CA ILE A 205 -2.54 13.04 -10.45
C ILE A 205 -2.88 14.32 -11.22
N LEU A 206 -2.98 14.20 -12.53
CA LEU A 206 -3.36 15.31 -13.41
C LEU A 206 -4.82 15.67 -13.14
N SER A 207 -5.05 16.85 -12.59
CA SER A 207 -6.40 17.42 -12.57
C SER A 207 -6.71 17.97 -13.95
N VAL A 208 -7.53 17.27 -14.71
CA VAL A 208 -8.10 17.84 -15.95
C VAL A 208 -8.98 19.01 -15.53
N ARG A 209 -8.60 20.21 -15.93
CA ARG A 209 -9.46 21.39 -15.76
C ARG A 209 -10.70 21.25 -16.63
N ASP A 210 -11.82 21.05 -16.00
CA ASP A 210 -13.15 21.11 -16.64
C ASP A 210 -13.52 22.58 -16.84
N SER A 211 -12.82 23.26 -17.73
CA SER A 211 -13.17 24.65 -18.10
C SER A 211 -13.75 24.68 -19.52
N GLU A 212 -14.94 25.20 -19.65
CA GLU A 212 -15.62 25.40 -20.94
C GLU A 212 -14.83 26.25 -21.97
N ARG A 213 -13.64 26.72 -21.61
CA ARG A 213 -12.76 27.58 -22.44
C ARG A 213 -11.32 27.08 -22.47
N THR A 214 -11.08 25.80 -22.45
CA THR A 214 -9.73 25.26 -22.67
C THR A 214 -9.33 25.44 -24.12
N THR A 215 -8.25 26.19 -24.37
CA THR A 215 -7.68 26.33 -25.71
C THR A 215 -6.94 25.04 -26.09
N ALA A 216 -6.88 24.75 -27.39
CA ALA A 216 -6.15 23.55 -27.89
C ALA A 216 -4.67 23.52 -27.47
N GLN A 217 -4.07 24.69 -27.18
CA GLN A 217 -2.71 24.79 -26.66
C GLN A 217 -2.59 24.33 -25.17
N GLU A 218 -3.61 24.62 -24.34
CA GLU A 218 -3.61 24.17 -22.94
C GLU A 218 -3.76 22.66 -22.81
N VAL A 219 -4.51 22.03 -23.72
CA VAL A 219 -4.66 20.57 -23.80
C VAL A 219 -3.33 19.90 -24.18
N GLN A 220 -2.55 20.50 -25.08
CA GLN A 220 -1.25 19.98 -25.48
C GLN A 220 -0.17 20.12 -24.39
N MET A 221 -0.27 21.10 -23.50
CA MET A 221 0.68 21.26 -22.38
C MET A 221 0.36 20.34 -21.19
N THR A 222 -0.82 19.73 -21.17
CA THR A 222 -1.29 18.89 -20.04
C THR A 222 -1.22 17.39 -20.36
N GLN A 223 -0.89 17.02 -21.60
CA GLN A 223 -0.57 15.64 -22.03
C GLN A 223 0.95 15.39 -21.97
#